data_a02adda724f4a96f1129b8d450453203
#
_entry.id   a02adda724f4a96f1129b8d450453203
#
_cell.length_a   1.000
_cell.length_b   1.000
_cell.length_c   1.000
_cell.angle_alpha   90.00
_cell.angle_beta   90.00
_cell.angle_gamma   90.00
#
_symmetry.space_group_name_H-M   'P 1'
#
loop_
_entity.id
_entity.type
_entity.pdbx_description
1 polymer ?
#
loop_
_entity_poly.entity_id
_entity_poly.type
_entity_poly.pdbx_seq_one_letter_code
_entity_poly.pdbx_strand_id
1 'polypeptide(L)'
;MKCIGFESKILFALASIVLGFSGCTEKEIPVLPHTPGDITLSKVIIGSDYGTQLYFNLSSNEVVSSNENYVWDIAFNVSDSKAFARINSSKFMSAAKTSHPIYNQILSLEELSSFEFNYDDGTGIVENSPIGDLNDGSELLIIDLGYDSDNNAIGQLRLQVDSVTTDGYYFRYGDLELTYDSIVFISRDLEREWVHFSFTNHETLLLEPKIGDYDLLFTRYTEILNDTIGYQVVGVQSPPSGMYI
;
A
#
# COMPACT_ATOMS: atom_id res chain seq x y z
N MET A 1 22.80 37.06 -65.19
CA MET A 1 22.20 36.49 -63.94
C MET A 1 22.29 34.98 -64.02
N LYS A 2 23.15 34.35 -63.24
CA LYS A 2 23.45 32.92 -63.29
C LYS A 2 22.36 32.12 -62.57
N CYS A 3 21.73 31.18 -63.30
CA CYS A 3 20.87 30.17 -62.67
C CYS A 3 21.71 29.17 -61.89
N ILE A 4 21.95 29.47 -60.65
CA ILE A 4 22.48 28.52 -59.65
C ILE A 4 21.34 28.26 -58.65
N GLY A 5 20.57 27.25 -58.89
CA GLY A 5 19.45 27.03 -57.95
C GLY A 5 18.75 25.67 -58.00
N PHE A 6 18.88 24.94 -59.06
CA PHE A 6 18.09 23.73 -59.20
C PHE A 6 18.89 22.46 -58.82
N GLU A 7 20.14 22.39 -59.25
CA GLU A 7 21.00 21.22 -58.95
C GLU A 7 21.37 21.12 -57.45
N SER A 8 21.60 22.28 -56.80
CA SER A 8 21.92 22.33 -55.35
C SER A 8 20.75 21.83 -54.48
N LYS A 9 19.50 22.11 -54.87
CA LYS A 9 18.32 21.68 -54.12
C LYS A 9 18.06 20.15 -54.24
N ILE A 10 18.38 19.60 -55.40
CA ILE A 10 18.27 18.14 -55.64
C ILE A 10 19.36 17.42 -54.84
N LEU A 11 20.56 17.92 -54.78
CA LEU A 11 21.66 17.34 -54.00
C LEU A 11 21.36 17.39 -52.50
N PHE A 12 20.76 18.47 -52.02
CA PHE A 12 20.37 18.58 -50.61
C PHE A 12 19.21 17.63 -50.26
N ALA A 13 18.23 17.45 -51.15
CA ALA A 13 17.12 16.52 -50.96
C ALA A 13 17.59 15.06 -50.95
N LEU A 14 18.55 14.71 -51.85
CA LEU A 14 19.13 13.34 -51.84
C LEU A 14 19.97 13.08 -50.58
N ALA A 15 20.76 14.05 -50.11
CA ALA A 15 21.54 13.90 -48.89
C ALA A 15 20.63 13.76 -47.66
N SER A 16 19.50 14.43 -47.59
CA SER A 16 18.54 14.30 -46.50
C SER A 16 17.83 12.94 -46.48
N ILE A 17 17.59 12.35 -47.65
CA ILE A 17 17.00 11.00 -47.73
C ILE A 17 17.98 9.91 -47.28
N VAL A 18 19.28 10.05 -47.60
CA VAL A 18 20.31 9.09 -47.21
C VAL A 18 20.57 9.15 -45.70
N LEU A 19 20.48 10.31 -45.07
CA LEU A 19 20.62 10.46 -43.61
C LEU A 19 19.40 9.95 -42.83
N GLY A 20 18.23 9.90 -43.46
CA GLY A 20 16.99 9.38 -42.83
C GLY A 20 16.96 7.86 -42.69
N PHE A 21 17.80 7.12 -43.42
CA PHE A 21 17.84 5.65 -43.37
C PHE A 21 19.01 5.08 -42.52
N SER A 22 19.84 5.93 -41.92
CA SER A 22 20.83 5.49 -40.93
C SER A 22 20.17 5.34 -39.54
N GLY A 23 19.02 4.68 -39.45
CA GLY A 23 18.49 4.16 -38.21
C GLY A 23 19.53 3.17 -37.64
N CYS A 24 20.00 3.42 -36.42
CA CYS A 24 20.79 2.46 -35.69
C CYS A 24 19.98 1.16 -35.57
N THR A 25 20.20 0.22 -36.45
CA THR A 25 19.84 -1.17 -36.20
C THR A 25 20.88 -1.69 -35.24
N GLU A 26 20.67 -1.49 -33.93
CA GLU A 26 21.37 -2.32 -32.96
C GLU A 26 21.07 -3.76 -33.31
N LYS A 27 22.16 -4.52 -33.49
CA LYS A 27 22.02 -5.94 -33.78
C LYS A 27 21.40 -6.57 -32.54
N GLU A 28 20.11 -6.97 -32.67
CA GLU A 28 19.46 -7.71 -31.61
C GLU A 28 20.33 -8.90 -31.22
N ILE A 29 20.76 -8.92 -29.96
CA ILE A 29 21.45 -10.08 -29.40
C ILE A 29 20.36 -11.13 -29.19
N PRO A 30 20.37 -12.26 -29.90
CA PRO A 30 19.38 -13.29 -29.69
C PRO A 30 19.41 -13.72 -28.24
N VAL A 31 18.36 -13.49 -27.50
CA VAL A 31 18.16 -14.07 -26.17
C VAL A 31 18.02 -15.59 -26.40
N LEU A 32 18.93 -16.37 -25.82
CA LEU A 32 18.82 -17.82 -25.88
C LEU A 32 17.43 -18.21 -25.33
N PRO A 33 16.73 -19.15 -25.98
CA PRO A 33 15.48 -19.65 -25.46
C PRO A 33 15.71 -20.14 -24.02
N HIS A 34 14.90 -19.62 -23.09
CA HIS A 34 14.90 -20.14 -21.75
C HIS A 34 14.53 -21.63 -21.81
N THR A 35 15.41 -22.49 -21.32
CA THR A 35 15.05 -23.90 -21.13
C THR A 35 14.08 -23.90 -19.94
N PRO A 36 12.80 -24.24 -20.12
CA PRO A 36 11.88 -24.32 -18.99
C PRO A 36 12.46 -25.33 -18.00
N GLY A 37 12.71 -24.90 -16.79
CA GLY A 37 12.91 -25.81 -15.67
C GLY A 37 11.63 -26.58 -15.36
N ASP A 38 11.67 -27.42 -14.37
CA ASP A 38 10.45 -28.08 -13.88
C ASP A 38 9.45 -27.02 -13.43
N ILE A 39 8.28 -26.98 -14.08
CA ILE A 39 7.19 -26.07 -13.72
C ILE A 39 6.42 -26.69 -12.57
N THR A 40 6.43 -26.02 -11.43
CA THR A 40 5.58 -26.38 -10.31
C THR A 40 4.31 -25.52 -10.37
N LEU A 41 3.14 -26.17 -10.42
CA LEU A 41 1.86 -25.48 -10.38
C LEU A 41 1.29 -25.60 -8.97
N SER A 42 1.08 -24.43 -8.34
CA SER A 42 0.39 -24.34 -7.06
C SER A 42 -0.96 -23.68 -7.20
N LYS A 43 -1.89 -24.13 -6.38
CA LYS A 43 -3.23 -23.55 -6.29
C LYS A 43 -3.45 -23.00 -4.89
N VAL A 44 -3.67 -21.69 -4.82
CA VAL A 44 -4.04 -20.99 -3.60
C VAL A 44 -5.54 -20.65 -3.64
N ILE A 45 -6.26 -20.88 -2.55
CA ILE A 45 -7.70 -20.65 -2.45
C ILE A 45 -7.94 -19.66 -1.29
N ILE A 46 -8.44 -18.48 -1.59
CA ILE A 46 -8.71 -17.39 -0.63
C ILE A 46 -10.20 -17.29 -0.22
N GLY A 47 -10.98 -18.35 -0.46
CA GLY A 47 -12.42 -18.37 -0.18
C GLY A 47 -13.27 -17.75 -1.30
N SER A 48 -14.57 -18.02 -1.26
CA SER A 48 -15.52 -17.51 -2.28
C SER A 48 -15.95 -16.08 -2.03
N ASP A 49 -15.79 -15.58 -0.83
CA ASP A 49 -16.08 -14.22 -0.37
C ASP A 49 -14.84 -13.32 -0.35
N TYR A 50 -13.67 -13.91 -0.69
CA TYR A 50 -12.37 -13.23 -0.65
C TYR A 50 -12.04 -12.65 0.74
N GLY A 51 -12.59 -13.25 1.79
CA GLY A 51 -12.47 -12.81 3.18
C GLY A 51 -11.17 -13.22 3.86
N THR A 52 -10.34 -14.06 3.22
CA THR A 52 -9.08 -14.57 3.77
C THR A 52 -7.87 -13.98 3.07
N GLN A 53 -6.86 -13.60 3.82
CA GLN A 53 -5.53 -13.31 3.30
C GLN A 53 -4.59 -14.48 3.58
N LEU A 54 -3.66 -14.75 2.66
CA LEU A 54 -2.76 -15.90 2.70
C LEU A 54 -1.34 -15.46 2.42
N TYR A 55 -0.42 -15.89 3.27
CA TYR A 55 1.02 -15.70 3.09
C TYR A 55 1.63 -16.98 2.48
N PHE A 56 2.29 -16.84 1.36
CA PHE A 56 2.80 -17.95 0.56
C PHE A 56 4.32 -17.87 0.41
N ASN A 57 4.99 -18.99 0.61
CA ASN A 57 6.42 -19.12 0.39
C ASN A 57 6.68 -19.86 -0.94
N LEU A 58 7.43 -19.22 -1.84
CA LEU A 58 7.75 -19.77 -3.16
C LEU A 58 8.72 -20.94 -3.09
N SER A 59 9.67 -20.91 -2.15
CA SER A 59 10.69 -21.95 -2.02
C SER A 59 10.13 -23.27 -1.52
N SER A 60 9.26 -23.23 -0.49
CA SER A 60 8.55 -24.40 0.03
C SER A 60 7.31 -24.74 -0.78
N ASN A 61 6.81 -23.81 -1.58
CA ASN A 61 5.58 -23.91 -2.36
C ASN A 61 4.33 -24.17 -1.50
N GLU A 62 4.26 -23.48 -0.35
CA GLU A 62 3.22 -23.68 0.66
C GLU A 62 2.66 -22.35 1.18
N VAL A 63 1.40 -22.41 1.64
CA VAL A 63 0.81 -21.34 2.47
C VAL A 63 1.35 -21.48 3.88
N VAL A 64 2.12 -20.49 4.33
CA VAL A 64 2.79 -20.49 5.64
C VAL A 64 1.95 -19.87 6.75
N SER A 65 1.02 -19.00 6.40
CA SER A 65 0.06 -18.40 7.33
C SER A 65 -1.20 -17.95 6.61
N SER A 66 -2.30 -17.87 7.35
CA SER A 66 -3.56 -17.31 6.84
C SER A 66 -4.37 -16.69 7.98
N ASN A 67 -5.13 -15.65 7.68
CA ASN A 67 -6.08 -15.04 8.59
C ASN A 67 -7.24 -14.37 7.81
N GLU A 68 -8.31 -14.04 8.51
CA GLU A 68 -9.39 -13.26 7.94
C GLU A 68 -8.97 -11.81 7.71
N ASN A 69 -9.42 -11.21 6.60
CA ASN A 69 -9.08 -9.84 6.23
C ASN A 69 -9.62 -8.81 7.23
N TYR A 70 -10.72 -9.12 7.91
CA TYR A 70 -11.47 -8.18 8.75
C TYR A 70 -10.97 -8.10 10.21
N VAL A 71 -9.99 -8.93 10.59
CA VAL A 71 -9.56 -9.01 12.00
C VAL A 71 -8.70 -7.83 12.46
N TRP A 72 -8.14 -7.06 11.55
CA TRP A 72 -7.26 -5.94 11.84
C TRP A 72 -7.74 -4.63 11.22
N ASP A 73 -7.27 -3.49 11.71
CA ASP A 73 -7.67 -2.17 11.24
C ASP A 73 -6.47 -1.31 10.80
N ILE A 74 -5.40 -1.29 11.59
CA ILE A 74 -4.18 -0.52 11.30
C ILE A 74 -2.96 -1.40 11.49
N ALA A 75 -1.93 -1.18 10.69
CA ALA A 75 -0.64 -1.85 10.84
C ALA A 75 0.49 -0.82 10.89
N PHE A 76 1.44 -1.05 11.79
CA PHE A 76 2.63 -0.22 11.98
C PHE A 76 3.84 -0.94 11.44
N ASN A 77 4.68 -0.24 10.67
CA ASN A 77 5.96 -0.77 10.24
C ASN A 77 6.91 -0.87 11.45
N VAL A 78 7.47 -2.05 11.68
CA VAL A 78 8.28 -2.31 12.87
C VAL A 78 9.71 -2.76 12.55
N SER A 79 10.01 -3.02 11.28
CA SER A 79 11.32 -3.52 10.84
C SER A 79 12.34 -2.43 10.53
N ASP A 80 11.88 -1.24 10.11
CA ASP A 80 12.73 -0.17 9.62
C ASP A 80 12.83 1.00 10.63
N SER A 81 13.83 1.85 10.42
CA SER A 81 13.94 3.16 11.07
C SER A 81 12.86 4.15 10.64
N LYS A 82 12.24 3.92 9.50
CA LYS A 82 11.10 4.69 9.00
C LYS A 82 9.85 4.33 9.81
N ALA A 83 9.08 5.33 10.14
CA ALA A 83 7.87 5.18 10.94
C ALA A 83 6.63 5.38 10.07
N PHE A 84 6.08 4.29 9.57
CA PHE A 84 4.87 4.31 8.75
C PHE A 84 3.76 3.50 9.39
N ALA A 85 2.51 3.88 9.06
CA ALA A 85 1.35 3.06 9.31
C ALA A 85 0.50 2.97 8.04
N ARG A 86 -0.24 1.87 7.93
CA ARG A 86 -1.23 1.66 6.88
C ARG A 86 -2.55 1.23 7.49
N ILE A 87 -3.65 1.56 6.82
CA ILE A 87 -5.00 1.13 7.19
C ILE A 87 -5.38 -0.13 6.40
N ASN A 88 -6.37 -0.85 6.90
CA ASN A 88 -6.83 -2.07 6.25
C ASN A 88 -7.66 -1.77 5.00
N SER A 89 -7.02 -1.73 3.85
CA SER A 89 -7.68 -1.48 2.57
C SER A 89 -8.68 -2.58 2.15
N SER A 90 -8.61 -3.80 2.73
CA SER A 90 -9.60 -4.86 2.51
C SER A 90 -10.99 -4.51 3.03
N LYS A 91 -11.10 -3.55 3.94
CA LYS A 91 -12.34 -3.08 4.58
C LYS A 91 -12.90 -1.80 3.95
N PHE A 92 -12.29 -1.27 2.89
CA PHE A 92 -12.55 0.08 2.39
C PHE A 92 -12.25 1.18 3.41
N MET A 93 -11.30 0.96 4.29
CA MET A 93 -10.88 1.99 5.23
C MET A 93 -10.26 3.16 4.50
N SER A 94 -10.51 4.35 5.01
CA SER A 94 -9.91 5.59 4.53
C SER A 94 -9.52 6.49 5.71
N ALA A 95 -8.63 7.44 5.48
CA ALA A 95 -8.18 8.36 6.51
C ALA A 95 -8.11 9.78 5.98
N ALA A 96 -8.35 10.74 6.85
CA ALA A 96 -8.22 12.17 6.59
C ALA A 96 -7.33 12.82 7.64
N LYS A 97 -6.40 13.68 7.20
CA LYS A 97 -5.60 14.56 8.05
C LYS A 97 -6.39 15.81 8.36
N THR A 98 -6.48 16.18 9.63
CA THR A 98 -7.30 17.34 10.04
C THR A 98 -6.50 18.65 10.13
N SER A 99 -5.17 18.59 10.06
CA SER A 99 -4.26 19.71 10.35
C SER A 99 -4.37 20.24 11.79
N HIS A 100 -5.06 19.54 12.67
CA HIS A 100 -5.12 19.86 14.10
C HIS A 100 -4.06 19.09 14.87
N PRO A 101 -3.24 19.77 15.69
CA PRO A 101 -2.17 19.10 16.44
C PRO A 101 -2.64 18.52 17.79
N ILE A 102 -3.93 18.70 18.16
CA ILE A 102 -4.42 18.36 19.48
C ILE A 102 -5.50 17.28 19.37
N TYR A 103 -5.27 16.14 20.01
CA TYR A 103 -6.22 15.02 20.05
C TYR A 103 -7.63 15.42 20.54
N ASN A 104 -7.71 16.22 21.59
CA ASN A 104 -8.98 16.64 22.19
C ASN A 104 -9.65 17.81 21.46
N GLN A 105 -9.22 18.14 20.24
CA GLN A 105 -9.89 19.12 19.42
C GLN A 105 -11.34 18.71 19.18
N ILE A 106 -12.29 19.59 19.53
CA ILE A 106 -13.70 19.41 19.21
C ILE A 106 -13.88 19.78 17.74
N LEU A 107 -14.39 18.84 16.96
CA LEU A 107 -14.66 19.00 15.54
C LEU A 107 -16.15 19.27 15.33
N SER A 108 -16.47 20.30 14.58
CA SER A 108 -17.85 20.58 14.17
C SER A 108 -18.28 19.63 13.04
N LEU A 109 -19.58 19.47 12.84
CA LEU A 109 -20.12 18.69 11.71
C LEU A 109 -19.68 19.25 10.35
N GLU A 110 -19.50 20.58 10.26
CA GLU A 110 -19.03 21.24 9.05
C GLU A 110 -17.58 20.85 8.75
N GLU A 111 -16.70 20.83 9.77
CA GLU A 111 -15.31 20.38 9.63
C GLU A 111 -15.24 18.91 9.24
N LEU A 112 -15.99 18.03 9.94
CA LEU A 112 -16.03 16.60 9.61
C LEU A 112 -16.46 16.34 8.16
N SER A 113 -17.43 17.12 7.66
CA SER A 113 -17.91 17.01 6.27
C SER A 113 -16.93 17.58 5.23
N SER A 114 -15.98 18.40 5.65
CA SER A 114 -14.98 19.05 4.77
C SER A 114 -13.69 18.25 4.58
N PHE A 115 -13.46 17.23 5.40
CA PHE A 115 -12.23 16.42 5.31
C PHE A 115 -12.22 15.55 4.07
N GLU A 116 -11.06 15.52 3.42
CA GLU A 116 -10.82 14.67 2.27
C GLU A 116 -10.26 13.32 2.74
N PHE A 117 -11.06 12.27 2.57
CA PHE A 117 -10.68 10.91 2.93
C PHE A 117 -9.96 10.24 1.77
N ASN A 118 -8.80 9.68 2.05
CA ASN A 118 -7.96 8.97 1.09
C ASN A 118 -7.78 7.51 1.51
N TYR A 119 -7.66 6.63 0.53
CA TYR A 119 -7.38 5.21 0.71
C TYR A 119 -5.87 4.96 0.69
N ASP A 120 -5.44 3.81 1.24
CA ASP A 120 -4.07 3.34 1.04
C ASP A 120 -3.82 3.01 -0.45
N ASP A 121 -2.59 3.23 -0.88
CA ASP A 121 -2.15 2.87 -2.23
C ASP A 121 -2.18 1.35 -2.42
N GLY A 122 -2.93 0.88 -3.41
CA GLY A 122 -3.04 -0.54 -3.77
C GLY A 122 -1.71 -1.17 -4.20
N THR A 123 -0.72 -0.36 -4.61
CA THR A 123 0.64 -0.83 -4.91
C THR A 123 1.47 -1.17 -3.67
N GLY A 124 0.99 -0.80 -2.48
CA GLY A 124 1.69 -1.01 -1.21
C GLY A 124 2.82 -0.01 -0.95
N ILE A 125 2.95 1.06 -1.74
CA ILE A 125 3.91 2.14 -1.50
C ILE A 125 3.47 2.91 -0.26
N VAL A 126 4.22 2.76 0.83
CA VAL A 126 3.86 3.32 2.15
C VAL A 126 3.90 4.83 2.20
N GLU A 127 4.72 5.46 1.37
CA GLU A 127 4.79 6.91 1.22
C GLU A 127 3.49 7.52 0.68
N ASN A 128 2.67 6.71 0.00
CA ASN A 128 1.36 7.11 -0.52
C ASN A 128 0.22 6.78 0.45
N SER A 129 0.51 6.24 1.63
CA SER A 129 -0.51 6.01 2.65
C SER A 129 -1.14 7.33 3.10
N PRO A 130 -2.46 7.39 3.33
CA PRO A 130 -3.14 8.58 3.83
C PRO A 130 -2.67 8.98 5.24
N ILE A 131 -2.09 8.05 6.00
CA ILE A 131 -1.45 8.34 7.28
C ILE A 131 -0.05 8.92 7.07
N GLY A 132 0.75 8.33 6.15
CA GLY A 132 2.07 8.81 5.79
C GLY A 132 3.16 8.54 6.83
N ASP A 133 4.23 9.36 6.80
CA ASP A 133 5.34 9.25 7.75
C ASP A 133 4.94 9.78 9.13
N LEU A 134 5.04 8.93 10.13
CA LEU A 134 4.67 9.24 11.51
C LEU A 134 5.73 10.08 12.25
N ASN A 135 6.93 10.27 11.67
CA ASN A 135 7.95 11.15 12.22
C ASN A 135 7.65 12.64 11.95
N ASP A 136 6.79 12.95 10.98
CA ASP A 136 6.54 14.33 10.54
C ASP A 136 5.57 15.10 11.47
N GLY A 137 5.05 14.46 12.50
CA GLY A 137 4.23 15.12 13.49
C GLY A 137 2.97 14.35 13.90
N SER A 138 2.42 14.79 15.00
CA SER A 138 1.24 14.21 15.65
C SER A 138 -0.04 14.91 15.21
N GLU A 139 -0.34 14.92 13.91
CA GLU A 139 -1.65 15.42 13.45
C GLU A 139 -2.77 14.50 13.91
N LEU A 140 -3.90 15.09 14.26
CA LEU A 140 -5.13 14.35 14.49
C LEU A 140 -5.64 13.80 13.14
N LEU A 141 -5.87 12.51 13.09
CA LEU A 141 -6.44 11.79 11.96
C LEU A 141 -7.88 11.42 12.26
N ILE A 142 -8.72 11.45 11.25
CA ILE A 142 -10.03 10.81 11.27
C ILE A 142 -9.96 9.58 10.39
N ILE A 143 -10.26 8.43 10.96
CA ILE A 143 -10.24 7.15 10.29
C ILE A 143 -11.68 6.69 10.05
N ASP A 144 -12.04 6.47 8.81
CA ASP A 144 -13.24 5.72 8.45
C ASP A 144 -12.89 4.24 8.48
N LEU A 145 -13.57 3.47 9.31
CA LEU A 145 -13.29 2.05 9.52
C LEU A 145 -13.84 1.15 8.41
N GLY A 146 -14.49 1.75 7.41
CA GLY A 146 -15.06 1.03 6.27
C GLY A 146 -16.18 0.11 6.67
N TYR A 147 -16.11 -1.16 6.23
CA TYR A 147 -17.19 -2.12 6.35
C TYR A 147 -16.74 -3.40 7.06
N ASP A 148 -17.67 -4.02 7.79
CA ASP A 148 -17.48 -5.36 8.37
C ASP A 148 -17.70 -6.48 7.32
N SER A 149 -17.61 -7.75 7.77
CA SER A 149 -17.81 -8.92 6.92
C SER A 149 -19.23 -9.04 6.35
N ASP A 150 -20.20 -8.43 7.00
CA ASP A 150 -21.61 -8.40 6.58
C ASP A 150 -21.95 -7.17 5.73
N ASN A 151 -20.93 -6.39 5.38
CA ASN A 151 -21.03 -5.16 4.60
C ASN A 151 -21.83 -4.03 5.31
N ASN A 152 -21.79 -4.00 6.64
CA ASN A 152 -22.30 -2.88 7.41
C ASN A 152 -21.18 -1.87 7.65
N ALA A 153 -21.50 -0.56 7.53
CA ALA A 153 -20.54 0.49 7.88
C ALA A 153 -20.21 0.44 9.38
N ILE A 154 -18.92 0.47 9.70
CA ILE A 154 -18.42 0.37 11.08
C ILE A 154 -18.47 1.74 11.76
N GLY A 155 -18.24 2.83 11.00
CA GLY A 155 -18.20 4.19 11.50
C GLY A 155 -16.80 4.79 11.48
N GLN A 156 -16.62 5.87 12.25
CA GLN A 156 -15.39 6.65 12.26
C GLN A 156 -14.82 6.76 13.67
N LEU A 157 -13.50 6.91 13.74
CA LEU A 157 -12.79 7.23 14.98
C LEU A 157 -11.74 8.31 14.74
N ARG A 158 -11.26 8.89 15.83
CA ARG A 158 -10.09 9.77 15.85
C ARG A 158 -8.86 8.98 16.25
N LEU A 159 -7.72 9.32 15.66
CA LEU A 159 -6.43 8.71 15.96
C LEU A 159 -5.35 9.77 15.96
N GLN A 160 -4.42 9.68 16.90
CA GLN A 160 -3.21 10.49 16.92
C GLN A 160 -2.04 9.62 17.37
N VAL A 161 -0.93 9.71 16.66
CA VAL A 161 0.33 9.08 17.10
C VAL A 161 1.04 10.07 18.01
N ASP A 162 1.13 9.74 19.29
CA ASP A 162 1.70 10.62 20.33
C ASP A 162 3.22 10.65 20.25
N SER A 163 3.85 9.50 19.97
CA SER A 163 5.29 9.42 19.81
C SER A 163 5.75 8.17 19.08
N VAL A 164 6.86 8.32 18.38
CA VAL A 164 7.63 7.24 17.75
C VAL A 164 8.96 7.14 18.50
N THR A 165 9.30 5.95 18.97
CA THR A 165 10.54 5.68 19.71
C THR A 165 11.29 4.53 19.06
N THR A 166 12.51 4.27 19.54
CA THR A 166 13.28 3.06 19.17
C THR A 166 12.57 1.78 19.55
N ASP A 167 11.73 1.82 20.59
CA ASP A 167 11.07 0.63 21.15
C ASP A 167 9.69 0.39 20.52
N GLY A 168 9.08 1.40 19.89
CA GLY A 168 7.75 1.28 19.27
C GLY A 168 7.01 2.60 19.13
N TYR A 169 5.71 2.47 19.02
CA TYR A 169 4.76 3.53 18.74
C TYR A 169 3.79 3.70 19.91
N TYR A 170 3.62 4.92 20.38
CA TYR A 170 2.52 5.30 21.25
C TYR A 170 1.47 6.03 20.43
N PHE A 171 0.25 5.56 20.45
CA PHE A 171 -0.86 6.26 19.80
C PHE A 171 -2.09 6.24 20.69
N ARG A 172 -2.97 7.21 20.45
CA ARG A 172 -4.25 7.35 21.09
C ARG A 172 -5.36 7.27 20.05
N TYR A 173 -6.46 6.61 20.37
CA TYR A 173 -7.65 6.57 19.53
C TYR A 173 -8.92 6.58 20.39
N GLY A 174 -10.05 6.98 19.80
CA GLY A 174 -11.33 7.04 20.46
C GLY A 174 -12.45 7.47 19.51
N ASP A 175 -13.65 7.67 20.03
CA ASP A 175 -14.76 8.17 19.25
C ASP A 175 -14.62 9.66 18.90
N LEU A 176 -15.43 10.12 17.95
CA LEU A 176 -15.39 11.52 17.51
C LEU A 176 -15.90 12.48 18.60
N GLU A 177 -16.79 12.02 19.46
CA GLU A 177 -17.43 12.77 20.53
C GLU A 177 -16.58 12.88 21.80
N LEU A 178 -15.43 12.22 21.85
CA LEU A 178 -14.56 12.18 23.04
C LEU A 178 -15.21 11.54 24.27
N THR A 179 -16.13 10.57 24.07
CA THR A 179 -16.78 9.85 25.16
C THR A 179 -15.89 8.74 25.72
N TYR A 180 -15.02 8.18 24.88
CA TYR A 180 -13.96 7.29 25.28
C TYR A 180 -12.66 7.55 24.49
N ASP A 181 -11.54 7.21 25.08
CA ASP A 181 -10.25 7.13 24.41
C ASP A 181 -9.38 6.04 25.04
N SER A 182 -8.41 5.58 24.26
CA SER A 182 -7.46 4.57 24.66
C SER A 182 -6.06 4.92 24.18
N ILE A 183 -5.08 4.73 25.04
CA ILE A 183 -3.66 4.88 24.71
C ILE A 183 -3.06 3.48 24.54
N VAL A 184 -2.38 3.26 23.43
CA VAL A 184 -1.81 1.97 23.06
C VAL A 184 -0.33 2.11 22.76
N PHE A 185 0.44 1.10 23.15
CA PHE A 185 1.83 0.94 22.76
C PHE A 185 1.98 -0.27 21.84
N ILE A 186 2.53 -0.06 20.62
CA ILE A 186 2.94 -1.12 19.71
C ILE A 186 4.45 -1.25 19.78
N SER A 187 4.92 -2.39 20.27
CA SER A 187 6.35 -2.70 20.34
C SER A 187 6.90 -2.99 18.94
N ARG A 188 8.13 -2.56 18.67
CA ARG A 188 8.87 -3.00 17.49
C ARG A 188 9.15 -4.50 17.56
N ASP A 189 9.00 -5.16 16.43
CA ASP A 189 9.35 -6.55 16.21
C ASP A 189 10.24 -6.64 14.97
N LEU A 190 11.55 -6.71 15.17
CA LEU A 190 12.53 -6.76 14.07
C LEU A 190 12.49 -8.06 13.26
N GLU A 191 11.70 -9.04 13.70
CA GLU A 191 11.49 -10.27 12.94
C GLU A 191 10.34 -10.17 11.93
N ARG A 192 9.55 -9.07 11.96
CA ARG A 192 8.42 -8.81 11.06
C ARG A 192 8.51 -7.42 10.44
N GLU A 193 7.84 -7.20 9.33
CA GLU A 193 7.74 -5.86 8.76
C GLU A 193 6.59 -5.07 9.38
N TRP A 194 5.48 -5.76 9.69
CA TRP A 194 4.27 -5.13 10.19
C TRP A 194 3.74 -5.81 11.46
N VAL A 195 3.32 -4.98 12.39
CA VAL A 195 2.48 -5.37 13.54
C VAL A 195 1.11 -4.73 13.36
N HIS A 196 0.08 -5.54 13.44
CA HIS A 196 -1.31 -5.14 13.23
C HIS A 196 -2.00 -4.83 14.54
N PHE A 197 -3.03 -4.00 14.48
CA PHE A 197 -3.87 -3.67 15.63
C PHE A 197 -5.34 -3.67 15.22
N SER A 198 -6.21 -4.18 16.10
CA SER A 198 -7.66 -4.13 15.96
C SER A 198 -8.24 -3.10 16.93
N PHE A 199 -8.92 -2.09 16.40
CA PHE A 199 -9.65 -1.12 17.23
C PHE A 199 -10.85 -1.74 17.91
N THR A 200 -11.53 -2.67 17.22
CA THR A 200 -12.71 -3.36 17.73
C THR A 200 -12.37 -4.25 18.94
N ASN A 201 -11.30 -5.04 18.84
CA ASN A 201 -10.90 -5.98 19.90
C ASN A 201 -9.92 -5.35 20.89
N HIS A 202 -9.41 -4.17 20.61
CA HIS A 202 -8.38 -3.48 21.39
C HIS A 202 -7.15 -4.38 21.61
N GLU A 203 -6.64 -5.00 20.55
CA GLU A 203 -5.54 -5.94 20.64
C GLU A 203 -4.51 -5.78 19.52
N THR A 204 -3.27 -6.11 19.88
CA THR A 204 -2.15 -6.23 18.93
C THR A 204 -2.14 -7.62 18.32
N LEU A 205 -1.97 -7.70 17.00
CA LEU A 205 -2.04 -8.94 16.23
C LEU A 205 -0.73 -9.15 15.47
N LEU A 206 -0.15 -10.34 15.61
CA LEU A 206 1.03 -10.79 14.86
C LEU A 206 0.56 -11.69 13.69
N LEU A 207 -0.04 -11.09 12.68
CA LEU A 207 -0.64 -11.81 11.54
C LEU A 207 0.39 -12.17 10.48
N GLU A 208 1.33 -11.26 10.25
CA GLU A 208 2.40 -11.44 9.27
C GLU A 208 3.42 -12.47 9.77
N PRO A 209 3.86 -13.43 8.92
CA PRO A 209 5.01 -14.28 9.21
C PRO A 209 6.29 -13.47 9.38
N LYS A 210 7.36 -14.09 9.86
CA LYS A 210 8.66 -13.44 9.96
C LYS A 210 9.21 -13.06 8.58
N ILE A 211 10.06 -12.04 8.56
CA ILE A 211 10.78 -11.63 7.36
C ILE A 211 11.56 -12.82 6.79
N GLY A 212 11.34 -13.10 5.49
CA GLY A 212 11.94 -14.23 4.80
C GLY A 212 11.14 -15.54 4.88
N ASP A 213 10.09 -15.63 5.68
CA ASP A 213 9.26 -16.83 5.75
C ASP A 213 8.18 -16.86 4.66
N TYR A 214 7.93 -15.73 3.98
CA TYR A 214 6.98 -15.66 2.87
C TYR A 214 7.46 -14.71 1.78
N ASP A 215 6.96 -14.90 0.56
CA ASP A 215 7.31 -14.11 -0.63
C ASP A 215 6.10 -13.40 -1.23
N LEU A 216 4.91 -13.94 -1.05
CA LEU A 216 3.68 -13.43 -1.65
C LEU A 216 2.56 -13.36 -0.61
N LEU A 217 1.83 -12.25 -0.61
CA LEU A 217 0.59 -12.05 0.12
C LEU A 217 -0.58 -12.04 -0.88
N PHE A 218 -1.45 -13.04 -0.79
CA PHE A 218 -2.72 -13.05 -1.52
C PHE A 218 -3.79 -12.43 -0.63
N THR A 219 -4.34 -11.32 -1.08
CA THR A 219 -5.32 -10.56 -0.28
C THR A 219 -6.28 -9.78 -1.17
N ARG A 220 -7.29 -9.23 -0.53
CA ARG A 220 -8.16 -8.21 -1.10
C ARG A 220 -7.64 -6.83 -0.66
N TYR A 221 -7.71 -5.86 -1.54
CA TYR A 221 -7.34 -4.46 -1.26
C TYR A 221 -8.17 -3.50 -2.09
N THR A 222 -8.17 -2.23 -1.70
CA THR A 222 -8.85 -1.17 -2.44
C THR A 222 -7.90 -0.56 -3.47
N GLU A 223 -8.36 -0.46 -4.70
CA GLU A 223 -7.69 0.23 -5.80
C GLU A 223 -8.47 1.49 -6.17
N ILE A 224 -7.81 2.52 -6.64
CA ILE A 224 -8.44 3.79 -7.01
C ILE A 224 -8.54 3.90 -8.53
N LEU A 225 -9.77 3.95 -9.03
CA LEU A 225 -10.07 4.18 -10.44
C LEU A 225 -10.25 5.66 -10.73
N ASN A 226 -9.55 6.16 -11.75
CA ASN A 226 -9.65 7.54 -12.23
C ASN A 226 -9.49 8.59 -11.11
N ASP A 227 -8.59 8.30 -10.17
CA ASP A 227 -8.23 9.15 -9.02
C ASP A 227 -9.41 9.49 -8.07
N THR A 228 -10.54 8.80 -8.17
CA THR A 228 -11.74 9.15 -7.38
C THR A 228 -12.56 7.98 -6.86
N ILE A 229 -12.54 6.84 -7.54
CA ILE A 229 -13.45 5.74 -7.20
C ILE A 229 -12.66 4.59 -6.60
N GLY A 230 -12.82 4.36 -5.29
CA GLY A 230 -12.31 3.16 -4.64
C GLY A 230 -13.13 1.93 -5.04
N TYR A 231 -12.46 0.85 -5.43
CA TYR A 231 -13.09 -0.44 -5.63
C TYR A 231 -12.19 -1.56 -5.15
N GLN A 232 -12.78 -2.68 -4.75
CA GLN A 232 -12.02 -3.79 -4.23
C GLN A 232 -11.57 -4.75 -5.32
N VAL A 233 -10.30 -5.10 -5.27
CA VAL A 233 -9.68 -6.11 -6.11
C VAL A 233 -9.08 -7.21 -5.26
N VAL A 234 -8.94 -8.38 -5.84
CA VAL A 234 -8.17 -9.48 -5.27
C VAL A 234 -6.87 -9.58 -6.04
N GLY A 235 -5.77 -9.62 -5.33
CA GLY A 235 -4.47 -9.64 -5.98
C GLY A 235 -3.37 -10.25 -5.13
N VAL A 236 -2.16 -10.06 -5.60
CA VAL A 236 -0.93 -10.57 -4.99
C VAL A 236 -0.01 -9.39 -4.75
N GLN A 237 0.47 -9.27 -3.55
CA GLN A 237 1.47 -8.29 -3.13
C GLN A 237 2.75 -9.01 -2.71
N SER A 238 3.90 -8.41 -2.96
CA SER A 238 5.17 -8.82 -2.36
C SER A 238 5.43 -8.04 -1.07
N PRO A 239 6.22 -8.57 -0.13
CA PRO A 239 6.67 -7.79 1.01
C PRO A 239 7.44 -6.54 0.55
N PRO A 240 7.40 -5.42 1.31
CA PRO A 240 8.17 -4.21 0.99
C PRO A 240 9.68 -4.45 0.88
N SER A 241 10.23 -5.39 1.63
CA SER A 241 11.63 -5.84 1.57
C SER A 241 11.96 -6.64 0.30
N GLY A 242 10.95 -6.95 -0.54
CA GLY A 242 11.10 -7.74 -1.77
C GLY A 242 10.92 -9.24 -1.57
N MET A 243 10.97 -9.99 -2.68
CA MET A 243 10.90 -11.45 -2.63
C MET A 243 12.24 -12.03 -2.18
N TYR A 244 12.20 -12.97 -1.25
CA TYR A 244 13.35 -13.73 -0.79
C TYR A 244 13.46 -15.04 -1.61
N ILE A 245 14.16 -14.97 -2.75
CA ILE A 245 14.37 -16.10 -3.66
C ILE A 245 15.74 -16.72 -3.41
#